data_f1b8f2d2e844e8c841ac0c5a15c99d08
#
_entry.id   f1b8f2d2e844e8c841ac0c5a15c99d08
#
_cell.length_a   1.000
_cell.length_b   1.000
_cell.length_c   1.000
_cell.angle_alpha   90.00
_cell.angle_beta   90.00
_cell.angle_gamma   90.00
#
_symmetry.space_group_name_H-M   'P 1'
#
loop_
_entity.id
_entity.type
_entity.pdbx_description
1 polymer ?
#
loop_
_entity_poly.entity_id
_entity_poly.type
_entity_poly.pdbx_seq_one_letter_code
_entity_poly.pdbx_strand_id
1 'polypeptide(L)'
;MIREAIIKLSKKEDLTYDEAESVMNEIMDGAATPVQMASYLTALSMKGETIDEITASAAGMRAHCIKLLHDMDVLEIVGTGGDGANSFNISTTSSLVIAAGGVPVAKHGNRAASSKSGAADVLEALGVKITIPPEKSAEILKKINICFLFAQNYHIAMKYVAPIRKELGIRTVFNILGPLTNPAGANMELMGVFDQSLVEPLAQVMMKLGVNRGMVVFGQDKLDEISMSAPTSVCEIKDGWFQSYEITPEQFGYTRCSKEELAGGTPAENAEITKAIVNGTEKGPKRQAVCMNAGAALYIAGKAESLEAGVKMAENLIDSGAAAAKLEEFIRLSNEI
;
A
#
# COMPACT_ATOMS: atom_id res chain seq x y z
N MET A 1 11.83 -23.64 -16.04
CA MET A 1 12.55 -22.54 -15.35
C MET A 1 12.52 -22.68 -13.82
N ILE A 2 11.33 -22.91 -13.16
CA ILE A 2 11.25 -22.96 -11.68
C ILE A 2 12.15 -24.02 -11.02
N ARG A 3 12.39 -25.19 -11.67
CA ARG A 3 13.28 -26.23 -11.12
C ARG A 3 14.73 -25.77 -11.08
N GLU A 4 15.21 -25.13 -12.15
CA GLU A 4 16.56 -24.56 -12.24
C GLU A 4 16.75 -23.44 -11.21
N ALA A 5 15.75 -22.58 -11.05
CA ALA A 5 15.76 -21.53 -10.05
C ALA A 5 15.85 -22.08 -8.63
N ILE A 6 15.09 -23.13 -8.29
CA ILE A 6 15.18 -23.80 -6.99
C ILE A 6 16.61 -24.33 -6.73
N ILE A 7 17.26 -24.92 -7.74
CA ILE A 7 18.61 -25.44 -7.63
C ILE A 7 19.61 -24.30 -7.36
N LYS A 8 19.50 -23.16 -8.04
CA LYS A 8 20.34 -21.96 -7.79
C LYS A 8 20.14 -21.43 -6.36
N LEU A 9 18.86 -21.18 -5.99
CA LEU A 9 18.51 -20.64 -4.68
C LEU A 9 18.95 -21.56 -3.54
N SER A 10 18.92 -22.89 -3.71
CA SER A 10 19.40 -23.85 -2.71
C SER A 10 20.90 -23.75 -2.44
N LYS A 11 21.66 -23.19 -3.38
CA LYS A 11 23.09 -22.87 -3.25
C LYS A 11 23.34 -21.43 -2.80
N LYS A 12 22.27 -20.68 -2.49
CA LYS A 12 22.31 -19.24 -2.17
C LYS A 12 22.80 -18.36 -3.33
N GLU A 13 22.62 -18.82 -4.56
CA GLU A 13 22.91 -18.04 -5.76
C GLU A 13 21.71 -17.15 -6.11
N ASP A 14 21.97 -15.92 -6.56
CA ASP A 14 20.96 -14.99 -7.00
C ASP A 14 20.39 -15.39 -8.36
N LEU A 15 19.09 -15.12 -8.55
CA LEU A 15 18.47 -15.21 -9.88
C LEU A 15 18.71 -13.92 -10.65
N THR A 16 18.86 -14.03 -11.96
CA THR A 16 18.75 -12.86 -12.83
C THR A 16 17.31 -12.37 -12.88
N TYR A 17 17.12 -11.14 -13.35
CA TYR A 17 15.77 -10.59 -13.59
C TYR A 17 14.92 -11.53 -14.44
N ASP A 18 15.45 -11.99 -15.60
CA ASP A 18 14.73 -12.85 -16.54
C ASP A 18 14.37 -14.20 -15.95
N GLU A 19 15.25 -14.79 -15.13
CA GLU A 19 14.97 -16.04 -14.42
C GLU A 19 13.82 -15.87 -13.41
N ALA A 20 13.87 -14.82 -12.60
CA ALA A 20 12.84 -14.55 -11.58
C ALA A 20 11.49 -14.21 -12.23
N GLU A 21 11.47 -13.40 -13.30
CA GLU A 21 10.26 -13.08 -14.06
C GLU A 21 9.65 -14.35 -14.69
N SER A 22 10.48 -15.20 -15.32
CA SER A 22 10.00 -16.46 -15.91
C SER A 22 9.39 -17.38 -14.87
N VAL A 23 9.97 -17.47 -13.66
CA VAL A 23 9.39 -18.28 -12.57
C VAL A 23 8.07 -17.69 -12.11
N MET A 24 7.98 -16.37 -11.94
CA MET A 24 6.73 -15.73 -11.55
C MET A 24 5.63 -15.95 -12.60
N ASN A 25 5.97 -15.89 -13.89
CA ASN A 25 5.02 -16.20 -14.96
C ASN A 25 4.54 -17.66 -14.87
N GLU A 26 5.44 -18.65 -14.67
CA GLU A 26 5.05 -20.06 -14.46
C GLU A 26 4.08 -20.23 -13.26
N ILE A 27 4.30 -19.49 -12.18
CA ILE A 27 3.41 -19.51 -10.99
C ILE A 27 2.06 -18.89 -11.32
N MET A 28 2.04 -17.71 -11.95
CA MET A 28 0.80 -16.98 -12.26
C MET A 28 -0.03 -17.66 -13.35
N ASP A 29 0.59 -18.41 -14.27
CA ASP A 29 -0.10 -19.25 -15.27
C ASP A 29 -0.65 -20.56 -14.66
N GLY A 30 -0.30 -20.88 -13.40
CA GLY A 30 -0.67 -22.13 -12.76
C GLY A 30 0.09 -23.36 -13.31
N ALA A 31 1.22 -23.13 -13.99
CA ALA A 31 2.07 -24.20 -14.56
C ALA A 31 2.97 -24.84 -13.50
N ALA A 32 3.30 -24.14 -12.42
CA ALA A 32 4.11 -24.65 -11.33
C ALA A 32 3.28 -25.54 -10.39
N THR A 33 3.86 -26.67 -9.96
CA THR A 33 3.21 -27.54 -8.98
C THR A 33 3.27 -26.94 -7.55
N PRO A 34 2.37 -27.32 -6.63
CA PRO A 34 2.42 -26.87 -5.24
C PRO A 34 3.79 -27.10 -4.57
N VAL A 35 4.42 -28.25 -4.83
CA VAL A 35 5.75 -28.59 -4.29
C VAL A 35 6.83 -27.64 -4.84
N GLN A 36 6.76 -27.33 -6.14
CA GLN A 36 7.70 -26.39 -6.76
C GLN A 36 7.52 -24.96 -6.19
N MET A 37 6.26 -24.49 -6.08
CA MET A 37 5.97 -23.19 -5.50
C MET A 37 6.45 -23.08 -4.04
N ALA A 38 6.15 -24.07 -3.20
CA ALA A 38 6.61 -24.10 -1.82
C ALA A 38 8.14 -24.10 -1.71
N SER A 39 8.82 -24.91 -2.52
CA SER A 39 10.29 -24.99 -2.54
C SER A 39 10.93 -23.67 -2.99
N TYR A 40 10.40 -23.06 -4.07
CA TYR A 40 10.88 -21.79 -4.60
C TYR A 40 10.72 -20.66 -3.59
N LEU A 41 9.52 -20.48 -3.04
CA LEU A 41 9.22 -19.41 -2.08
C LEU A 41 10.06 -19.54 -0.80
N THR A 42 10.22 -20.77 -0.31
CA THR A 42 11.04 -21.03 0.88
C THR A 42 12.51 -20.75 0.60
N ALA A 43 13.06 -21.27 -0.51
CA ALA A 43 14.47 -21.08 -0.85
C ALA A 43 14.80 -19.60 -1.10
N LEU A 44 13.93 -18.87 -1.79
CA LEU A 44 14.08 -17.43 -2.04
C LEU A 44 14.07 -16.63 -0.73
N SER A 45 13.10 -16.90 0.15
CA SER A 45 13.01 -16.27 1.47
C SER A 45 14.23 -16.58 2.37
N MET A 46 14.75 -17.81 2.34
CA MET A 46 15.93 -18.20 3.11
C MET A 46 17.24 -17.58 2.59
N LYS A 47 17.33 -17.32 1.30
CA LYS A 47 18.45 -16.61 0.69
C LYS A 47 18.38 -15.11 0.98
N GLY A 48 17.20 -14.55 0.99
CA GLY A 48 16.93 -13.12 0.95
C GLY A 48 16.81 -12.62 -0.50
N GLU A 49 15.74 -11.89 -0.78
CA GLU A 49 15.42 -11.38 -2.11
C GLU A 49 16.34 -10.23 -2.52
N THR A 50 16.84 -10.24 -3.74
CA THR A 50 17.54 -9.10 -4.35
C THR A 50 16.55 -8.10 -4.96
N ILE A 51 17.01 -6.88 -5.22
CA ILE A 51 16.21 -5.85 -5.91
C ILE A 51 15.69 -6.36 -7.25
N ASP A 52 16.53 -7.06 -8.03
CA ASP A 52 16.15 -7.58 -9.35
C ASP A 52 15.12 -8.71 -9.22
N GLU A 53 15.27 -9.61 -8.25
CA GLU A 53 14.30 -10.68 -7.99
C GLU A 53 12.93 -10.13 -7.55
N ILE A 54 12.90 -9.09 -6.70
CA ILE A 54 11.65 -8.42 -6.28
C ILE A 54 11.03 -7.71 -7.47
N THR A 55 11.83 -6.95 -8.23
CA THR A 55 11.34 -6.18 -9.41
C THR A 55 10.73 -7.11 -10.45
N ALA A 56 11.44 -8.19 -10.78
CA ALA A 56 10.99 -9.20 -11.75
C ALA A 56 9.71 -9.91 -11.28
N SER A 57 9.65 -10.25 -9.99
CA SER A 57 8.46 -10.87 -9.40
C SER A 57 7.24 -9.93 -9.48
N ALA A 58 7.43 -8.64 -9.19
CA ALA A 58 6.37 -7.65 -9.32
C ALA A 58 5.93 -7.45 -10.77
N ALA A 59 6.89 -7.39 -11.71
CA ALA A 59 6.60 -7.26 -13.13
C ALA A 59 5.78 -8.45 -13.67
N GLY A 60 6.19 -9.69 -13.35
CA GLY A 60 5.45 -10.90 -13.70
C GLY A 60 4.03 -10.91 -13.13
N MET A 61 3.87 -10.49 -11.87
CA MET A 61 2.54 -10.38 -11.26
C MET A 61 1.66 -9.29 -11.90
N ARG A 62 2.24 -8.12 -12.25
CA ARG A 62 1.55 -7.04 -12.99
C ARG A 62 1.12 -7.48 -14.40
N ALA A 63 1.88 -8.34 -15.07
CA ALA A 63 1.54 -8.86 -16.39
C ALA A 63 0.28 -9.74 -16.37
N HIS A 64 -0.02 -10.38 -15.23
CA HIS A 64 -1.16 -11.27 -15.04
C HIS A 64 -2.35 -10.65 -14.30
N CYS A 65 -2.29 -9.36 -13.95
CA CYS A 65 -3.42 -8.68 -13.32
C CYS A 65 -4.40 -8.12 -14.36
N ILE A 66 -5.66 -7.97 -13.95
CA ILE A 66 -6.63 -7.17 -14.69
C ILE A 66 -6.25 -5.71 -14.50
N LYS A 67 -5.95 -5.00 -15.58
CA LYS A 67 -5.51 -3.60 -15.51
C LYS A 67 -6.70 -2.65 -15.39
N LEU A 68 -6.59 -1.65 -14.54
CA LEU A 68 -7.44 -0.47 -14.56
C LEU A 68 -6.92 0.50 -15.63
N LEU A 69 -7.67 0.69 -16.70
CA LEU A 69 -7.26 1.57 -17.80
C LEU A 69 -7.66 3.02 -17.52
N HIS A 70 -6.70 3.92 -17.54
CA HIS A 70 -6.87 5.37 -17.37
C HIS A 70 -5.70 6.14 -18.00
N ASP A 71 -5.83 7.46 -18.07
CA ASP A 71 -4.86 8.41 -18.65
C ASP A 71 -4.37 9.45 -17.63
N MET A 72 -4.44 9.14 -16.33
CA MET A 72 -4.11 10.05 -15.23
C MET A 72 -2.82 9.63 -14.52
N ASP A 73 -2.10 10.60 -13.96
CA ASP A 73 -1.14 10.30 -12.89
C ASP A 73 -1.92 9.93 -11.63
N VAL A 74 -1.63 8.75 -11.07
CA VAL A 74 -2.35 8.23 -9.91
C VAL A 74 -1.40 7.91 -8.77
N LEU A 75 -1.89 8.12 -7.57
CA LEU A 75 -1.18 7.84 -6.33
C LEU A 75 -1.72 6.57 -5.67
N GLU A 76 -0.81 5.74 -5.18
CA GLU A 76 -1.09 4.67 -4.22
C GLU A 76 -0.62 5.09 -2.84
N ILE A 77 -1.40 4.76 -1.81
CA ILE A 77 -0.99 4.82 -0.41
C ILE A 77 -1.31 3.48 0.25
N VAL A 78 -0.29 2.77 0.72
CA VAL A 78 -0.43 1.38 1.14
C VAL A 78 0.69 0.98 2.10
N GLY A 79 0.40 0.11 3.06
CA GLY A 79 1.39 -0.62 3.83
C GLY A 79 1.54 -2.05 3.32
N THR A 80 2.70 -2.66 3.57
CA THR A 80 2.93 -4.09 3.30
C THR A 80 2.04 -4.99 4.17
N GLY A 81 1.58 -4.46 5.30
CA GLY A 81 0.95 -5.25 6.35
C GLY A 81 1.96 -6.13 7.09
N GLY A 82 1.47 -6.90 8.05
CA GLY A 82 2.30 -7.85 8.80
C GLY A 82 3.25 -7.22 9.83
N ASP A 83 3.06 -5.96 10.15
CA ASP A 83 3.81 -5.19 11.15
C ASP A 83 3.44 -5.57 12.60
N GLY A 84 2.27 -6.20 12.81
CA GLY A 84 1.75 -6.57 14.13
C GLY A 84 1.30 -5.39 14.99
N ALA A 85 1.20 -4.19 14.43
CA ALA A 85 0.85 -2.97 15.17
C ALA A 85 -0.62 -2.92 15.58
N ASN A 86 -1.51 -3.61 14.87
CA ASN A 86 -2.96 -3.55 15.06
C ASN A 86 -3.51 -2.11 15.03
N SER A 87 -2.90 -1.23 14.25
CA SER A 87 -3.36 0.14 14.06
C SER A 87 -4.73 0.19 13.38
N PHE A 88 -5.44 1.31 13.54
CA PHE A 88 -6.61 1.56 12.69
C PHE A 88 -6.17 1.74 11.23
N ASN A 89 -7.12 1.79 10.29
CA ASN A 89 -6.83 1.83 8.84
C ASN A 89 -6.33 3.23 8.42
N ILE A 90 -5.08 3.56 8.80
CA ILE A 90 -4.44 4.88 8.59
C ILE A 90 -4.42 5.22 7.10
N SER A 91 -3.80 4.38 6.26
CA SER A 91 -3.66 4.63 4.82
C SER A 91 -5.03 4.71 4.11
N THR A 92 -6.02 3.90 4.52
CA THR A 92 -7.37 3.96 3.94
C THR A 92 -8.06 5.27 4.29
N THR A 93 -7.97 5.73 5.55
CA THR A 93 -8.52 7.01 5.98
C THR A 93 -7.80 8.17 5.27
N SER A 94 -6.47 8.11 5.18
CA SER A 94 -5.65 9.10 4.48
C SER A 94 -6.01 9.23 3.00
N SER A 95 -6.37 8.13 2.33
CA SER A 95 -6.75 8.14 0.91
C SER A 95 -7.94 9.06 0.61
N LEU A 96 -8.89 9.19 1.54
CA LEU A 96 -10.04 10.10 1.43
C LEU A 96 -9.60 11.56 1.50
N VAL A 97 -8.67 11.89 2.40
CA VAL A 97 -8.11 13.24 2.55
C VAL A 97 -7.29 13.63 1.32
N ILE A 98 -6.45 12.72 0.83
CA ILE A 98 -5.63 12.92 -0.38
C ILE A 98 -6.52 13.19 -1.59
N ALA A 99 -7.57 12.38 -1.79
CA ALA A 99 -8.53 12.55 -2.88
C ALA A 99 -9.31 13.86 -2.77
N ALA A 100 -9.66 14.30 -1.55
CA ALA A 100 -10.26 15.61 -1.31
C ALA A 100 -9.32 16.76 -1.69
N GLY A 101 -8.00 16.56 -1.60
CA GLY A 101 -6.96 17.48 -2.08
C GLY A 101 -6.78 17.49 -3.60
N GLY A 102 -7.61 16.76 -4.35
CA GLY A 102 -7.57 16.73 -5.82
C GLY A 102 -6.44 15.88 -6.40
N VAL A 103 -5.94 14.89 -5.67
CA VAL A 103 -4.99 13.88 -6.15
C VAL A 103 -5.77 12.61 -6.51
N PRO A 104 -5.63 12.08 -7.74
CA PRO A 104 -6.24 10.79 -8.08
C PRO A 104 -5.59 9.64 -7.28
N VAL A 105 -6.36 8.97 -6.45
CA VAL A 105 -5.93 7.85 -5.60
C VAL A 105 -6.53 6.54 -6.11
N ALA A 106 -5.70 5.66 -6.62
CA ALA A 106 -6.09 4.30 -6.99
C ALA A 106 -5.67 3.36 -5.84
N LYS A 107 -6.49 3.28 -4.79
CA LYS A 107 -6.16 2.51 -3.61
C LYS A 107 -6.31 1.01 -3.85
N HIS A 108 -5.19 0.30 -3.86
CA HIS A 108 -5.17 -1.15 -3.90
C HIS A 108 -5.23 -1.71 -2.47
N GLY A 109 -5.96 -2.78 -2.27
CA GLY A 109 -6.08 -3.36 -0.94
C GLY A 109 -6.85 -4.67 -0.89
N ASN A 110 -6.77 -5.32 0.26
CA ASN A 110 -7.39 -6.63 0.52
C ASN A 110 -8.09 -6.63 1.88
N ARG A 111 -8.74 -7.75 2.18
CA ARG A 111 -9.22 -8.07 3.52
C ARG A 111 -8.05 -8.30 4.48
N ALA A 112 -8.33 -8.22 5.77
CA ALA A 112 -7.33 -8.51 6.80
C ALA A 112 -6.72 -9.90 6.62
N ALA A 113 -5.38 -9.97 6.72
CA ALA A 113 -4.65 -11.23 6.77
C ALA A 113 -4.22 -11.59 8.20
N SER A 114 -3.70 -10.64 8.96
CA SER A 114 -3.22 -10.81 10.34
C SER A 114 -3.79 -9.76 11.31
N SER A 115 -4.28 -8.64 10.81
CA SER A 115 -4.96 -7.60 11.60
C SER A 115 -6.44 -7.91 11.79
N LYS A 116 -7.15 -7.08 12.57
CA LYS A 116 -8.60 -7.21 12.79
C LYS A 116 -9.44 -6.63 11.65
N SER A 117 -8.87 -5.71 10.84
CA SER A 117 -9.57 -5.00 9.77
C SER A 117 -8.60 -4.62 8.66
N GLY A 118 -8.82 -5.14 7.46
CA GLY A 118 -8.11 -4.72 6.24
C GLY A 118 -8.79 -3.52 5.58
N ALA A 119 -8.17 -3.01 4.51
CA ALA A 119 -8.71 -1.88 3.75
C ALA A 119 -10.11 -2.18 3.17
N ALA A 120 -10.30 -3.39 2.64
CA ALA A 120 -11.59 -3.84 2.11
C ALA A 120 -12.67 -3.90 3.19
N ASP A 121 -12.30 -4.42 4.38
CA ASP A 121 -13.24 -4.61 5.47
C ASP A 121 -13.77 -3.28 6.02
N VAL A 122 -12.90 -2.30 6.23
CA VAL A 122 -13.32 -0.98 6.71
C VAL A 122 -14.11 -0.21 5.65
N LEU A 123 -13.78 -0.32 4.36
CA LEU A 123 -14.54 0.34 3.29
C LEU A 123 -15.96 -0.25 3.17
N GLU A 124 -16.12 -1.56 3.28
CA GLU A 124 -17.45 -2.19 3.36
C GLU A 124 -18.24 -1.70 4.59
N ALA A 125 -17.59 -1.63 5.76
CA ALA A 125 -18.23 -1.12 6.98
C ALA A 125 -18.62 0.36 6.87
N LEU A 126 -17.92 1.14 6.06
CA LEU A 126 -18.27 2.53 5.72
C LEU A 126 -19.42 2.62 4.72
N GLY A 127 -19.80 1.51 4.07
CA GLY A 127 -20.87 1.46 3.07
C GLY A 127 -20.40 1.58 1.62
N VAL A 128 -19.09 1.53 1.38
CA VAL A 128 -18.52 1.51 0.01
C VAL A 128 -18.66 0.11 -0.58
N LYS A 129 -19.22 0.02 -1.80
CA LYS A 129 -19.27 -1.24 -2.54
C LYS A 129 -17.90 -1.50 -3.16
N ILE A 130 -17.20 -2.52 -2.67
CA ILE A 130 -15.81 -2.83 -3.04
C ILE A 130 -15.69 -3.76 -4.27
N THR A 131 -16.75 -4.50 -4.59
CA THR A 131 -16.79 -5.44 -5.72
C THR A 131 -17.48 -4.80 -6.91
N ILE A 132 -16.77 -3.90 -7.60
CA ILE A 132 -17.27 -3.21 -8.79
C ILE A 132 -16.39 -3.52 -10.01
N PRO A 133 -16.93 -3.49 -11.24
CA PRO A 133 -16.13 -3.74 -12.45
C PRO A 133 -15.00 -2.71 -12.62
N PRO A 134 -13.88 -3.09 -13.24
CA PRO A 134 -12.75 -2.19 -13.47
C PRO A 134 -13.12 -0.89 -14.20
N GLU A 135 -13.97 -0.97 -15.20
CA GLU A 135 -14.44 0.18 -15.97
C GLU A 135 -15.18 1.19 -15.08
N LYS A 136 -15.97 0.69 -14.13
CA LYS A 136 -16.68 1.53 -13.17
C LYS A 136 -15.74 2.13 -12.13
N SER A 137 -14.74 1.38 -11.71
CA SER A 137 -13.66 1.91 -10.85
C SER A 137 -12.93 3.07 -11.52
N ALA A 138 -12.64 2.96 -12.84
CA ALA A 138 -12.02 4.03 -13.62
C ALA A 138 -12.92 5.27 -13.73
N GLU A 139 -14.24 5.09 -13.95
CA GLU A 139 -15.19 6.19 -13.96
C GLU A 139 -15.27 6.93 -12.63
N ILE A 140 -15.29 6.20 -11.51
CA ILE A 140 -15.33 6.76 -10.16
C ILE A 140 -14.04 7.53 -9.90
N LEU A 141 -12.87 6.92 -10.19
CA LEU A 141 -11.57 7.58 -10.06
C LEU A 141 -11.55 8.92 -10.81
N LYS A 142 -12.02 8.95 -12.05
CA LYS A 142 -12.06 10.16 -12.87
C LYS A 142 -13.03 11.22 -12.32
N LYS A 143 -14.14 10.81 -11.69
CA LYS A 143 -15.15 11.73 -11.17
C LYS A 143 -14.79 12.36 -9.84
N ILE A 144 -14.21 11.54 -8.93
CA ILE A 144 -14.03 11.94 -7.54
C ILE A 144 -12.59 11.75 -7.02
N ASN A 145 -11.64 11.46 -7.89
CA ASN A 145 -10.22 11.25 -7.54
C ASN A 145 -9.96 10.10 -6.57
N ILE A 146 -10.85 9.12 -6.46
CA ILE A 146 -10.58 7.93 -5.64
C ILE A 146 -11.32 6.73 -6.22
N CYS A 147 -10.66 5.57 -6.23
CA CYS A 147 -11.30 4.27 -6.39
C CYS A 147 -10.64 3.24 -5.47
N PHE A 148 -11.31 2.12 -5.26
CA PHE A 148 -10.76 0.99 -4.54
C PHE A 148 -10.60 -0.20 -5.48
N LEU A 149 -9.38 -0.75 -5.51
CA LEU A 149 -9.01 -1.91 -6.31
C LEU A 149 -8.92 -3.11 -5.38
N PHE A 150 -10.01 -3.86 -5.27
CA PHE A 150 -10.05 -5.04 -4.41
C PHE A 150 -9.17 -6.14 -4.98
N ALA A 151 -8.07 -6.48 -4.31
CA ALA A 151 -7.01 -7.35 -4.83
C ALA A 151 -7.53 -8.68 -5.41
N GLN A 152 -8.55 -9.28 -4.81
CA GLN A 152 -9.11 -10.55 -5.29
C GLN A 152 -9.78 -10.44 -6.66
N ASN A 153 -10.29 -9.26 -7.03
CA ASN A 153 -10.92 -9.03 -8.33
C ASN A 153 -9.89 -8.78 -9.44
N TYR A 154 -8.71 -8.27 -9.09
CA TYR A 154 -7.68 -7.88 -10.07
C TYR A 154 -6.57 -8.91 -10.21
N HIS A 155 -6.18 -9.61 -9.14
CA HIS A 155 -5.11 -10.60 -9.13
C HIS A 155 -5.67 -12.03 -9.06
N ILE A 156 -6.43 -12.44 -10.07
CA ILE A 156 -7.10 -13.74 -10.13
C ILE A 156 -6.10 -14.90 -10.06
N ALA A 157 -4.90 -14.74 -10.60
CA ALA A 157 -3.81 -15.72 -10.59
C ALA A 157 -3.33 -16.07 -9.16
N MET A 158 -3.58 -15.20 -8.18
CA MET A 158 -3.25 -15.48 -6.77
C MET A 158 -3.94 -16.73 -6.21
N LYS A 159 -5.02 -17.22 -6.84
CA LYS A 159 -5.66 -18.49 -6.48
C LYS A 159 -4.71 -19.69 -6.49
N TYR A 160 -3.65 -19.65 -7.31
CA TYR A 160 -2.68 -20.74 -7.41
C TYR A 160 -1.68 -20.74 -6.24
N VAL A 161 -1.32 -19.56 -5.73
CA VAL A 161 -0.27 -19.43 -4.72
C VAL A 161 -0.80 -19.18 -3.31
N ALA A 162 -2.00 -18.63 -3.16
CA ALA A 162 -2.57 -18.28 -1.86
C ALA A 162 -2.70 -19.50 -0.89
N PRO A 163 -3.16 -20.69 -1.35
CA PRO A 163 -3.20 -21.89 -0.49
C PRO A 163 -1.80 -22.28 0.01
N ILE A 164 -0.81 -22.22 -0.88
CA ILE A 164 0.59 -22.58 -0.57
C ILE A 164 1.17 -21.62 0.49
N ARG A 165 0.97 -20.32 0.33
CA ARG A 165 1.41 -19.31 1.31
C ARG A 165 0.79 -19.54 2.69
N LYS A 166 -0.51 -19.87 2.70
CA LYS A 166 -1.24 -20.17 3.95
C LYS A 166 -0.67 -21.40 4.65
N GLU A 167 -0.34 -22.44 3.90
CA GLU A 167 0.21 -23.68 4.44
C GLU A 167 1.66 -23.51 4.91
N LEU A 168 2.47 -22.76 4.17
CA LEU A 168 3.85 -22.44 4.56
C LEU A 168 3.92 -21.65 5.88
N GLY A 169 3.02 -20.70 6.10
CA GLY A 169 2.96 -19.91 7.32
C GLY A 169 4.19 -19.02 7.59
N ILE A 170 5.05 -18.83 6.61
CA ILE A 170 6.25 -17.98 6.67
C ILE A 170 6.10 -16.74 5.80
N ARG A 171 6.93 -15.73 6.03
CA ARG A 171 7.06 -14.59 5.11
C ARG A 171 7.75 -15.04 3.82
N THR A 172 7.27 -14.55 2.70
CA THR A 172 7.83 -14.80 1.37
C THR A 172 7.82 -13.49 0.58
N VAL A 173 8.39 -13.45 -0.61
CA VAL A 173 8.36 -12.30 -1.51
C VAL A 173 6.94 -11.71 -1.68
N PHE A 174 5.91 -12.52 -1.63
CA PHE A 174 4.51 -12.05 -1.70
C PHE A 174 4.07 -11.14 -0.55
N ASN A 175 4.83 -11.06 0.54
CA ASN A 175 4.52 -10.12 1.63
C ASN A 175 4.90 -8.68 1.30
N ILE A 176 5.71 -8.47 0.27
CA ILE A 176 6.13 -7.15 -0.22
C ILE A 176 5.64 -6.84 -1.63
N LEU A 177 5.10 -7.83 -2.36
CA LEU A 177 4.62 -7.61 -3.73
C LEU A 177 3.28 -6.88 -3.83
N GLY A 178 2.42 -6.96 -2.79
CA GLY A 178 1.11 -6.32 -2.81
C GLY A 178 1.16 -4.84 -3.19
N PRO A 179 1.91 -3.99 -2.47
CA PRO A 179 2.12 -2.59 -2.82
C PRO A 179 2.67 -2.37 -4.23
N LEU A 180 3.63 -3.18 -4.63
CA LEU A 180 4.34 -3.06 -5.92
C LEU A 180 3.52 -3.45 -7.15
N THR A 181 2.29 -3.95 -6.97
CA THR A 181 1.50 -4.56 -8.05
C THR A 181 0.13 -3.91 -8.23
N ASN A 182 0.04 -2.60 -7.98
CA ASN A 182 -1.19 -1.84 -8.16
C ASN A 182 -1.71 -1.98 -9.60
N PRO A 183 -2.97 -2.43 -9.80
CA PRO A 183 -3.55 -2.65 -11.13
C PRO A 183 -3.71 -1.39 -11.98
N ALA A 184 -3.70 -0.20 -11.37
CA ALA A 184 -3.73 1.08 -12.07
C ALA A 184 -2.34 1.52 -12.55
N GLY A 185 -1.26 0.80 -12.18
CA GLY A 185 0.10 1.21 -12.54
C GLY A 185 0.47 2.56 -11.92
N ALA A 186 0.18 2.75 -10.64
CA ALA A 186 0.45 4.00 -9.92
C ALA A 186 1.90 4.45 -10.14
N ASN A 187 2.07 5.72 -10.54
CA ASN A 187 3.36 6.36 -10.77
C ASN A 187 3.78 7.30 -9.64
N MET A 188 2.92 7.45 -8.62
CA MET A 188 3.20 8.09 -7.34
C MET A 188 2.81 7.13 -6.23
N GLU A 189 3.65 7.00 -5.17
CA GLU A 189 3.37 6.03 -4.12
C GLU A 189 3.93 6.43 -2.76
N LEU A 190 3.11 6.28 -1.71
CA LEU A 190 3.55 6.25 -0.32
C LEU A 190 3.40 4.82 0.19
N MET A 191 4.53 4.12 0.35
CA MET A 191 4.59 2.73 0.79
C MET A 191 5.14 2.61 2.20
N GLY A 192 4.37 2.03 3.12
CA GLY A 192 4.86 1.62 4.42
C GLY A 192 5.39 0.19 4.42
N VAL A 193 6.46 -0.07 5.17
CA VAL A 193 7.08 -1.39 5.27
C VAL A 193 7.17 -1.88 6.71
N PHE A 194 7.08 -3.21 6.90
CA PHE A 194 7.12 -3.84 8.22
C PHE A 194 8.54 -3.98 8.80
N ASP A 195 9.58 -3.69 8.03
CA ASP A 195 10.98 -3.84 8.44
C ASP A 195 11.84 -2.72 7.83
N GLN A 196 12.69 -2.12 8.65
CA GLN A 196 13.54 -1.00 8.24
C GLN A 196 14.50 -1.37 7.12
N SER A 197 14.97 -2.62 7.06
CA SER A 197 15.88 -3.08 6.01
C SER A 197 15.27 -3.05 4.61
N LEU A 198 13.94 -2.93 4.50
CA LEU A 198 13.21 -2.86 3.24
C LEU A 198 13.07 -1.44 2.69
N VAL A 199 13.35 -0.40 3.48
CA VAL A 199 13.08 1.00 3.12
C VAL A 199 13.80 1.39 1.83
N GLU A 200 15.09 1.29 1.78
CA GLU A 200 15.88 1.67 0.60
C GLU A 200 15.76 0.65 -0.56
N PRO A 201 15.83 -0.68 -0.34
CA PRO A 201 15.64 -1.64 -1.42
C PRO A 201 14.30 -1.50 -2.15
N LEU A 202 13.19 -1.31 -1.43
CA LEU A 202 11.88 -1.17 -2.08
C LEU A 202 11.71 0.20 -2.77
N ALA A 203 12.38 1.25 -2.31
CA ALA A 203 12.44 2.50 -3.06
C ALA A 203 13.11 2.31 -4.43
N GLN A 204 14.21 1.56 -4.49
CA GLN A 204 14.88 1.23 -5.76
C GLN A 204 14.00 0.34 -6.65
N VAL A 205 13.28 -0.63 -6.08
CA VAL A 205 12.31 -1.46 -6.81
C VAL A 205 11.19 -0.59 -7.39
N MET A 206 10.60 0.32 -6.60
CA MET A 206 9.56 1.24 -7.06
C MET A 206 10.01 2.07 -8.26
N MET A 207 11.23 2.62 -8.20
CA MET A 207 11.82 3.37 -9.32
C MET A 207 11.94 2.51 -10.58
N LYS A 208 12.44 1.27 -10.47
CA LYS A 208 12.53 0.32 -11.59
C LYS A 208 11.16 -0.04 -12.16
N LEU A 209 10.10 -0.01 -11.34
CA LEU A 209 8.72 -0.29 -11.74
C LEU A 209 7.96 0.94 -12.26
N GLY A 210 8.64 2.10 -12.38
CA GLY A 210 8.09 3.31 -13.00
C GLY A 210 7.47 4.31 -12.05
N VAL A 211 7.69 4.19 -10.74
CA VAL A 211 7.30 5.23 -9.78
C VAL A 211 8.26 6.41 -9.91
N ASN A 212 7.72 7.57 -10.26
CA ASN A 212 8.50 8.79 -10.49
C ASN A 212 8.69 9.62 -9.22
N ARG A 213 7.70 9.58 -8.33
CA ARG A 213 7.70 10.28 -7.05
C ARG A 213 7.07 9.40 -5.98
N GLY A 214 7.72 9.26 -4.85
CA GLY A 214 7.21 8.40 -3.79
C GLY A 214 8.05 8.44 -2.53
N MET A 215 7.59 7.71 -1.54
CA MET A 215 8.33 7.46 -0.30
C MET A 215 8.11 6.03 0.12
N VAL A 216 9.19 5.37 0.56
CA VAL A 216 9.10 4.16 1.36
C VAL A 216 9.37 4.55 2.81
N VAL A 217 8.48 4.17 3.71
CA VAL A 217 8.52 4.62 5.12
C VAL A 217 8.45 3.44 6.08
N PHE A 218 9.09 3.61 7.22
CA PHE A 218 9.07 2.66 8.33
C PHE A 218 9.02 3.42 9.66
N GLY A 219 7.90 3.33 10.38
CA GLY A 219 7.82 3.80 11.75
C GLY A 219 8.72 2.96 12.65
N GLN A 220 9.66 3.60 13.38
CA GLN A 220 10.67 2.89 14.19
C GLN A 220 10.08 2.12 15.38
N ASP A 221 8.81 2.29 15.65
CA ASP A 221 7.98 1.47 16.53
C ASP A 221 7.37 0.24 15.84
N LYS A 222 7.88 -0.11 14.66
CA LYS A 222 7.40 -1.20 13.78
C LYS A 222 6.00 -0.95 13.21
N LEU A 223 5.75 0.25 12.77
CA LEU A 223 4.52 0.61 12.06
C LEU A 223 4.83 0.74 10.56
N ASP A 224 4.03 0.14 9.70
CA ASP A 224 4.15 0.27 8.24
C ASP A 224 3.40 1.51 7.71
N GLU A 225 3.60 2.64 8.39
CA GLU A 225 3.05 3.97 8.09
C GLU A 225 4.01 5.05 8.64
N ILE A 226 3.78 6.32 8.33
CA ILE A 226 4.41 7.42 9.07
C ILE A 226 3.83 7.45 10.47
N SER A 227 4.69 7.24 11.47
CA SER A 227 4.27 7.02 12.86
C SER A 227 4.05 8.32 13.62
N MET A 228 2.98 8.34 14.43
CA MET A 228 2.71 9.36 15.45
C MET A 228 3.36 9.03 16.80
N SER A 229 3.85 7.80 16.98
CA SER A 229 4.42 7.33 18.27
C SER A 229 5.94 7.15 18.24
N ALA A 230 6.58 7.28 17.09
CA ALA A 230 8.02 7.14 16.94
C ALA A 230 8.56 7.99 15.77
N PRO A 231 9.89 8.16 15.65
CA PRO A 231 10.50 8.61 14.41
C PRO A 231 10.14 7.66 13.26
N THR A 232 10.15 8.17 12.04
CA THR A 232 9.92 7.39 10.82
C THR A 232 11.14 7.50 9.91
N SER A 233 11.72 6.36 9.54
CA SER A 233 12.73 6.28 8.49
C SER A 233 12.06 6.41 7.14
N VAL A 234 12.59 7.27 6.28
CA VAL A 234 12.06 7.59 4.95
C VAL A 234 13.12 7.39 3.90
N CYS A 235 12.76 6.77 2.78
CA CYS A 235 13.51 6.86 1.52
C CYS A 235 12.59 7.51 0.48
N GLU A 236 12.87 8.77 0.16
CA GLU A 236 12.12 9.55 -0.81
C GLU A 236 12.65 9.32 -2.22
N ILE A 237 11.73 9.15 -3.17
CA ILE A 237 11.98 9.03 -4.60
C ILE A 237 11.49 10.31 -5.28
N LYS A 238 12.34 10.91 -6.11
CA LYS A 238 11.98 12.09 -6.88
C LYS A 238 12.77 12.17 -8.18
N ASP A 239 12.08 12.11 -9.31
CA ASP A 239 12.63 12.37 -10.64
C ASP A 239 13.93 11.60 -10.94
N GLY A 240 13.97 10.31 -10.60
CA GLY A 240 15.07 9.40 -10.93
C GLY A 240 16.20 9.33 -9.89
N TRP A 241 16.10 10.03 -8.77
CA TRP A 241 17.02 9.90 -7.64
C TRP A 241 16.27 9.58 -6.35
N PHE A 242 16.96 9.15 -5.32
CA PHE A 242 16.39 8.91 -4.00
C PHE A 242 17.34 9.40 -2.89
N GLN A 243 16.75 9.71 -1.75
CA GLN A 243 17.49 10.06 -0.53
C GLN A 243 16.80 9.49 0.70
N SER A 244 17.61 9.09 1.68
CA SER A 244 17.14 8.60 2.97
C SER A 244 17.30 9.67 4.05
N TYR A 245 16.27 9.82 4.88
CA TYR A 245 16.25 10.74 6.03
C TYR A 245 15.25 10.23 7.09
N GLU A 246 15.17 10.96 8.19
CA GLU A 246 14.22 10.68 9.27
C GLU A 246 13.27 11.86 9.45
N ILE A 247 12.02 11.56 9.76
CA ILE A 247 11.01 12.54 10.17
C ILE A 247 10.42 12.15 11.52
N THR A 248 9.93 13.15 12.25
CA THR A 248 9.31 12.96 13.57
C THR A 248 8.00 13.75 13.68
N PRO A 249 7.06 13.34 14.53
CA PRO A 249 5.82 14.09 14.76
C PRO A 249 6.06 15.54 15.17
N GLU A 250 7.12 15.79 15.92
CA GLU A 250 7.48 17.12 16.44
C GLU A 250 7.80 18.13 15.34
N GLN A 251 8.32 17.67 14.18
CA GLN A 251 8.57 18.53 13.02
C GLN A 251 7.27 19.14 12.46
N PHE A 252 6.14 18.48 12.68
CA PHE A 252 4.82 18.95 12.26
C PHE A 252 4.06 19.67 13.38
N GLY A 253 4.72 19.95 14.52
CA GLY A 253 4.11 20.60 15.67
C GLY A 253 3.24 19.68 16.53
N TYR A 254 3.35 18.36 16.35
CA TYR A 254 2.60 17.38 17.12
C TYR A 254 3.41 16.85 18.31
N THR A 255 2.71 16.48 19.36
CA THR A 255 3.30 15.76 20.49
C THR A 255 3.16 14.27 20.26
N ARG A 256 4.28 13.56 20.36
CA ARG A 256 4.31 12.11 20.19
C ARG A 256 3.35 11.41 21.15
N CYS A 257 2.57 10.48 20.62
CA CYS A 257 1.64 9.68 21.39
C CYS A 257 2.23 8.30 21.76
N SER A 258 1.50 7.52 22.54
CA SER A 258 1.79 6.09 22.70
C SER A 258 1.26 5.30 21.50
N LYS A 259 1.84 4.12 21.25
CA LYS A 259 1.41 3.25 20.14
C LYS A 259 -0.03 2.75 20.30
N GLU A 260 -0.45 2.54 21.54
CA GLU A 260 -1.80 2.11 21.89
C GLU A 260 -2.88 3.11 21.49
N GLU A 261 -2.55 4.40 21.46
CA GLU A 261 -3.47 5.45 21.01
C GLU A 261 -3.77 5.37 19.52
N LEU A 262 -2.94 4.67 18.74
CA LEU A 262 -3.15 4.41 17.32
C LEU A 262 -3.90 3.09 17.05
N ALA A 263 -4.20 2.33 18.10
CA ALA A 263 -4.86 1.04 17.97
C ALA A 263 -6.22 1.15 17.27
N GLY A 264 -6.46 0.19 16.37
CA GLY A 264 -7.75 -0.05 15.75
C GLY A 264 -8.51 -1.19 16.42
N GLY A 265 -9.63 -1.54 15.80
CA GLY A 265 -10.52 -2.60 16.26
C GLY A 265 -11.10 -3.41 15.11
N THR A 266 -12.33 -3.82 15.29
CA THR A 266 -13.15 -4.47 14.25
C THR A 266 -13.39 -3.53 13.06
N PRO A 267 -13.82 -4.02 11.89
CA PRO A 267 -14.18 -3.16 10.76
C PRO A 267 -15.18 -2.04 11.12
N ALA A 268 -16.18 -2.36 11.94
CA ALA A 268 -17.17 -1.39 12.38
C ALA A 268 -16.55 -0.29 13.28
N GLU A 269 -15.70 -0.66 14.25
CA GLU A 269 -14.98 0.30 15.09
C GLU A 269 -14.05 1.18 14.28
N ASN A 270 -13.32 0.61 13.31
CA ASN A 270 -12.44 1.38 12.43
C ASN A 270 -13.22 2.31 11.47
N ALA A 271 -14.42 1.90 11.04
CA ALA A 271 -15.30 2.77 10.26
C ALA A 271 -15.74 3.99 11.07
N GLU A 272 -16.08 3.83 12.36
CA GLU A 272 -16.41 4.97 13.24
C GLU A 272 -15.20 5.88 13.49
N ILE A 273 -13.98 5.31 13.66
CA ILE A 273 -12.75 6.09 13.74
C ILE A 273 -12.55 6.93 12.47
N THR A 274 -12.68 6.30 11.29
CA THR A 274 -12.54 6.98 9.99
C THR A 274 -13.56 8.11 9.86
N LYS A 275 -14.84 7.85 10.16
CA LYS A 275 -15.90 8.89 10.14
C LYS A 275 -15.58 10.04 11.08
N ALA A 276 -15.16 9.75 12.32
CA ALA A 276 -14.82 10.78 13.30
C ALA A 276 -13.65 11.67 12.82
N ILE A 277 -12.65 11.08 12.15
CA ILE A 277 -11.52 11.81 11.59
C ILE A 277 -11.99 12.70 10.42
N VAL A 278 -12.62 12.12 9.39
CA VAL A 278 -12.99 12.90 8.18
C VAL A 278 -14.04 13.97 8.46
N ASN A 279 -14.90 13.77 9.47
CA ASN A 279 -15.86 14.77 9.95
C ASN A 279 -15.24 15.81 10.89
N GLY A 280 -13.94 15.70 11.21
CA GLY A 280 -13.22 16.64 12.07
C GLY A 280 -13.64 16.59 13.55
N THR A 281 -14.32 15.56 14.01
CA THR A 281 -14.70 15.39 15.43
C THR A 281 -13.60 14.75 16.25
N GLU A 282 -12.76 13.88 15.64
CA GLU A 282 -11.51 13.40 16.22
C GLU A 282 -10.42 14.48 16.08
N LYS A 283 -9.76 14.84 17.17
CA LYS A 283 -8.71 15.89 17.21
C LYS A 283 -7.36 15.36 17.73
N GLY A 284 -7.33 14.13 18.19
CA GLY A 284 -6.16 13.52 18.83
C GLY A 284 -5.19 12.83 17.87
N PRO A 285 -4.38 11.89 18.39
CA PRO A 285 -3.30 11.24 17.66
C PRO A 285 -3.72 10.51 16.38
N LYS A 286 -4.93 9.92 16.36
CA LYS A 286 -5.42 9.23 15.15
C LYS A 286 -5.60 10.20 13.97
N ARG A 287 -6.18 11.39 14.24
CA ARG A 287 -6.28 12.44 13.21
C ARG A 287 -4.90 12.91 12.77
N GLN A 288 -3.98 13.12 13.71
CA GLN A 288 -2.62 13.57 13.43
C GLN A 288 -1.85 12.56 12.57
N ALA A 289 -1.97 11.27 12.87
CA ALA A 289 -1.41 10.20 12.03
C ALA A 289 -1.94 10.27 10.59
N VAL A 290 -3.25 10.46 10.40
CA VAL A 290 -3.85 10.64 9.07
C VAL A 290 -3.30 11.90 8.39
N CYS A 291 -3.18 13.02 9.12
CA CYS A 291 -2.64 14.27 8.55
C CYS A 291 -1.19 14.11 8.08
N MET A 292 -0.34 13.39 8.84
CA MET A 292 1.05 13.13 8.44
C MET A 292 1.13 12.26 7.18
N ASN A 293 0.40 11.15 7.14
CA ASN A 293 0.41 10.24 5.99
C ASN A 293 -0.24 10.89 4.74
N ALA A 294 -1.39 11.55 4.89
CA ALA A 294 -2.02 12.28 3.80
C ALA A 294 -1.18 13.48 3.34
N GLY A 295 -0.56 14.20 4.28
CA GLY A 295 0.31 15.33 3.99
C GLY A 295 1.54 14.94 3.18
N ALA A 296 2.19 13.83 3.52
CA ALA A 296 3.29 13.27 2.75
C ALA A 296 2.85 12.89 1.33
N ALA A 297 1.69 12.28 1.18
CA ALA A 297 1.14 11.93 -0.13
C ALA A 297 0.77 13.17 -0.97
N LEU A 298 0.23 14.21 -0.36
CA LEU A 298 -0.03 15.51 -1.01
C LEU A 298 1.27 16.19 -1.48
N TYR A 299 2.35 16.09 -0.69
CA TYR A 299 3.68 16.54 -1.09
C TYR A 299 4.23 15.71 -2.26
N ILE A 300 4.16 14.37 -2.20
CA ILE A 300 4.54 13.47 -3.29
C ILE A 300 3.82 13.86 -4.59
N ALA A 301 2.53 14.15 -4.52
CA ALA A 301 1.71 14.54 -5.66
C ALA A 301 1.94 16.01 -6.14
N GLY A 302 2.85 16.75 -5.50
CA GLY A 302 3.16 18.13 -5.87
C GLY A 302 2.06 19.14 -5.54
N LYS A 303 1.12 18.79 -4.65
CA LYS A 303 0.09 19.71 -4.16
C LYS A 303 0.57 20.60 -3.04
N ALA A 304 1.70 20.27 -2.42
CA ALA A 304 2.36 21.02 -1.37
C ALA A 304 3.86 21.11 -1.64
N GLU A 305 4.50 22.22 -1.22
CA GLU A 305 5.91 22.49 -1.47
C GLU A 305 6.84 21.76 -0.47
N SER A 306 6.32 21.37 0.69
CA SER A 306 7.04 20.64 1.74
C SER A 306 6.12 19.66 2.45
N LEU A 307 6.69 18.76 3.26
CA LEU A 307 5.93 17.84 4.12
C LEU A 307 5.05 18.62 5.11
N GLU A 308 5.57 19.67 5.73
CA GLU A 308 4.83 20.52 6.68
C GLU A 308 3.64 21.20 6.00
N ALA A 309 3.85 21.76 4.79
CA ALA A 309 2.77 22.34 4.00
C ALA A 309 1.71 21.29 3.63
N GLY A 310 2.13 20.08 3.30
CA GLY A 310 1.24 18.94 3.04
C GLY A 310 0.40 18.55 4.24
N VAL A 311 1.01 18.45 5.42
CA VAL A 311 0.30 18.14 6.68
C VAL A 311 -0.71 19.25 6.98
N LYS A 312 -0.34 20.52 6.84
CA LYS A 312 -1.26 21.64 7.02
C LYS A 312 -2.42 21.65 6.04
N MET A 313 -2.16 21.26 4.79
CA MET A 313 -3.20 21.08 3.78
C MET A 313 -4.17 19.95 4.18
N ALA A 314 -3.66 18.82 4.66
CA ALA A 314 -4.48 17.71 5.13
C ALA A 314 -5.39 18.11 6.31
N GLU A 315 -4.86 18.87 7.28
CA GLU A 315 -5.65 19.43 8.38
C GLU A 315 -6.82 20.29 7.85
N ASN A 316 -6.54 21.18 6.90
CA ASN A 316 -7.55 22.06 6.32
C ASN A 316 -8.62 21.29 5.53
N LEU A 317 -8.26 20.24 4.81
CA LEU A 317 -9.19 19.37 4.07
C LEU A 317 -10.15 18.63 5.01
N ILE A 318 -9.69 18.25 6.19
CA ILE A 318 -10.54 17.66 7.24
C ILE A 318 -11.43 18.74 7.87
N ASP A 319 -10.85 19.86 8.30
CA ASP A 319 -11.57 20.90 9.04
C ASP A 319 -12.62 21.63 8.18
N SER A 320 -12.42 21.71 6.86
CA SER A 320 -13.41 22.26 5.92
C SER A 320 -14.56 21.30 5.57
N GLY A 321 -14.49 20.03 6.00
CA GLY A 321 -15.45 18.99 5.64
C GLY A 321 -15.25 18.38 4.24
N ALA A 322 -14.20 18.76 3.51
CA ALA A 322 -13.92 18.22 2.17
C ALA A 322 -13.65 16.71 2.19
N ALA A 323 -12.97 16.22 3.21
CA ALA A 323 -12.71 14.79 3.38
C ALA A 323 -14.00 14.00 3.67
N ALA A 324 -14.91 14.56 4.47
CA ALA A 324 -16.22 13.96 4.74
C ALA A 324 -17.08 13.88 3.46
N ALA A 325 -17.16 14.98 2.71
CA ALA A 325 -17.88 15.01 1.42
C ALA A 325 -17.30 13.97 0.44
N LYS A 326 -15.98 13.76 0.46
CA LYS A 326 -15.32 12.75 -0.37
C LYS A 326 -15.75 11.33 -0.03
N LEU A 327 -15.88 11.00 1.23
CA LEU A 327 -16.40 9.70 1.68
C LEU A 327 -17.85 9.52 1.22
N GLU A 328 -18.71 10.53 1.41
CA GLU A 328 -20.12 10.46 0.99
C GLU A 328 -20.26 10.23 -0.52
N GLU A 329 -19.49 10.97 -1.34
CA GLU A 329 -19.44 10.77 -2.78
C GLU A 329 -19.00 9.36 -3.17
N PHE A 330 -17.97 8.84 -2.48
CA PHE A 330 -17.46 7.51 -2.76
C PHE A 330 -18.48 6.42 -2.42
N ILE A 331 -19.13 6.51 -1.25
CA ILE A 331 -20.23 5.60 -0.88
C ILE A 331 -21.33 5.66 -1.95
N ARG A 332 -21.82 6.84 -2.29
CA ARG A 332 -22.91 7.02 -3.26
C ARG A 332 -22.53 6.43 -4.63
N LEU A 333 -21.42 6.84 -5.22
CA LEU A 333 -21.03 6.43 -6.58
C LEU A 333 -20.67 4.94 -6.67
N SER A 334 -20.10 4.35 -5.62
CA SER A 334 -19.84 2.90 -5.61
C SER A 334 -21.12 2.06 -5.59
N ASN A 335 -22.23 2.60 -5.12
CA ASN A 335 -23.52 1.90 -5.04
C ASN A 335 -24.46 2.23 -6.21
N GLU A 336 -24.16 3.22 -7.05
CA GLU A 336 -24.92 3.57 -8.27
C GLU A 336 -24.50 2.69 -9.47
N ILE A 337 -24.55 1.36 -9.32
CA ILE A 337 -24.07 0.42 -10.35
C ILE A 337 -25.24 -0.43 -10.84
#